data_710619d2a8f1e508999d7118ac2de7f5
#
_entry.id   710619d2a8f1e508999d7118ac2de7f5
#
_cell.length_a   1.000
_cell.length_b   1.000
_cell.length_c   1.000
_cell.angle_alpha   90.00
_cell.angle_beta   90.00
_cell.angle_gamma   90.00
#
_symmetry.space_group_name_H-M   'P 1'
#
loop_
_entity.id
_entity.type
_entity.pdbx_description
1 polymer ?
#
loop_
_entity_poly.entity_id
_entity_poly.type
_entity_poly.pdbx_seq_one_letter_code
_entity_poly.pdbx_strand_id
1 'polypeptide(L)'
;MPPIIWTSELLGVFLLSKLTHQQKLEIYAKRKAGYTISHLSLEYGINEKGIRYLCRLIDHHGPDILRQDKNRYYSPELKVQIINSVLIDHQSVYSVAIEYGLPNDGLLHAWIRSYKDNGYVIIEKNRGRPSSMKQHPKPIIKAYEDKTLEEKVKYLEEKNLYLEISIWKPRMLT
;
A
#
# COMPACT_ATOMS: atom_id res chain seq x y z
N MET A 1 -32.02 -21.97 33.63
CA MET A 1 -31.61 -20.91 32.71
C MET A 1 -30.12 -21.03 32.54
N PRO A 2 -29.61 -21.34 31.34
CA PRO A 2 -28.15 -21.33 31.09
C PRO A 2 -27.65 -19.89 30.99
N PRO A 3 -26.42 -19.59 31.42
CA PRO A 3 -25.85 -18.26 31.36
C PRO A 3 -25.66 -17.83 29.90
N ILE A 4 -26.11 -16.62 29.60
CA ILE A 4 -25.86 -15.97 28.31
C ILE A 4 -24.36 -15.69 28.25
N ILE A 5 -23.62 -16.49 27.46
CA ILE A 5 -22.24 -16.23 27.14
C ILE A 5 -22.25 -15.06 26.14
N TRP A 6 -21.90 -13.88 26.61
CA TRP A 6 -21.59 -12.75 25.75
C TRP A 6 -20.27 -13.07 25.01
N THR A 7 -20.36 -13.75 23.88
CA THR A 7 -19.21 -13.82 22.97
C THR A 7 -19.02 -12.45 22.37
N SER A 8 -17.86 -11.87 22.64
CA SER A 8 -17.39 -10.57 22.13
C SER A 8 -17.05 -10.64 20.63
N GLU A 9 -17.98 -11.18 19.81
CA GLU A 9 -17.72 -11.45 18.38
C GLU A 9 -18.26 -10.38 17.41
N LEU A 10 -18.63 -9.20 17.87
CA LEU A 10 -19.30 -8.21 17.02
C LEU A 10 -18.50 -6.92 16.78
N LEU A 11 -17.17 -6.96 16.66
CA LEU A 11 -16.40 -5.86 16.07
C LEU A 11 -15.14 -6.39 15.37
N GLY A 12 -15.32 -7.29 14.40
CA GLY A 12 -14.21 -7.85 13.63
C GLY A 12 -14.03 -7.13 12.31
N VAL A 13 -13.21 -6.10 12.26
CA VAL A 13 -12.50 -5.80 11.01
C VAL A 13 -11.48 -6.91 10.82
N PHE A 14 -11.90 -8.02 10.22
CA PHE A 14 -11.04 -9.17 9.98
C PHE A 14 -10.09 -8.89 8.84
N LEU A 15 -8.87 -8.52 9.19
CA LEU A 15 -7.79 -8.30 8.25
C LEU A 15 -7.21 -9.65 7.78
N LEU A 16 -6.87 -9.76 6.50
CA LEU A 16 -6.14 -10.91 5.93
C LEU A 16 -4.84 -11.25 6.69
N SER A 17 -4.31 -10.32 7.48
CA SER A 17 -3.15 -10.53 8.35
C SER A 17 -3.41 -11.52 9.50
N LYS A 18 -4.66 -11.80 9.84
CA LYS A 18 -5.04 -12.79 10.86
C LYS A 18 -5.06 -14.22 10.33
N LEU A 19 -5.06 -14.41 9.01
CA LEU A 19 -5.02 -15.72 8.39
C LEU A 19 -3.60 -16.27 8.37
N THR A 20 -3.48 -17.56 8.70
CA THR A 20 -2.25 -18.30 8.46
C THR A 20 -2.01 -18.49 6.96
N HIS A 21 -0.77 -18.81 6.58
CA HIS A 21 -0.43 -19.12 5.20
C HIS A 21 -1.31 -20.27 4.65
N GLN A 22 -1.48 -21.33 5.45
CA GLN A 22 -2.27 -22.50 5.10
C GLN A 22 -3.75 -22.14 4.85
N GLN A 23 -4.35 -21.31 5.71
CA GLN A 23 -5.73 -20.86 5.52
C GLN A 23 -5.91 -20.04 4.25
N LYS A 24 -4.93 -19.23 3.85
CA LYS A 24 -4.98 -18.48 2.58
C LYS A 24 -5.00 -19.42 1.36
N LEU A 25 -4.20 -20.47 1.39
CA LEU A 25 -4.17 -21.49 0.34
C LEU A 25 -5.50 -22.28 0.30
N GLU A 26 -6.04 -22.62 1.45
CA GLU A 26 -7.32 -23.31 1.57
C GLU A 26 -8.48 -22.49 1.02
N ILE A 27 -8.56 -21.21 1.35
CA ILE A 27 -9.54 -20.27 0.78
C ILE A 27 -9.45 -20.26 -0.74
N TYR A 28 -8.24 -20.17 -1.28
CA TYR A 28 -8.02 -20.18 -2.72
C TYR A 28 -8.47 -21.49 -3.35
N ALA A 29 -8.09 -22.64 -2.78
CA ALA A 29 -8.50 -23.96 -3.25
C ALA A 29 -10.02 -24.14 -3.22
N LYS A 30 -10.70 -23.77 -2.14
CA LYS A 30 -12.16 -23.78 -2.04
C LYS A 30 -12.80 -22.85 -3.08
N ARG A 31 -12.22 -21.68 -3.33
CA ARG A 31 -12.71 -20.76 -4.37
C ARG A 31 -12.62 -21.40 -5.76
N LYS A 32 -11.53 -22.11 -6.08
CA LYS A 32 -11.36 -22.85 -7.35
C LYS A 32 -12.32 -24.04 -7.45
N ALA A 33 -12.68 -24.65 -6.33
CA ALA A 33 -13.68 -25.71 -6.25
C ALA A 33 -15.14 -25.20 -6.40
N GLY A 34 -15.36 -23.88 -6.57
CA GLY A 34 -16.67 -23.31 -6.84
C GLY A 34 -17.38 -22.65 -5.65
N TYR A 35 -16.79 -22.66 -4.45
CA TYR A 35 -17.40 -21.97 -3.30
C TYR A 35 -17.55 -20.47 -3.56
N THR A 36 -18.68 -19.90 -3.11
CA THR A 36 -18.94 -18.46 -3.28
C THR A 36 -18.08 -17.63 -2.35
N ILE A 37 -17.77 -16.39 -2.75
CA ILE A 37 -16.99 -15.46 -1.93
C ILE A 37 -17.71 -15.17 -0.62
N SER A 38 -19.04 -15.01 -0.66
CA SER A 38 -19.83 -14.74 0.53
C SER A 38 -19.79 -15.91 1.53
N HIS A 39 -19.83 -17.16 1.03
CA HIS A 39 -19.68 -18.35 1.89
C HIS A 39 -18.29 -18.36 2.58
N LEU A 40 -17.23 -18.14 1.82
CA LEU A 40 -15.87 -18.09 2.34
C LEU A 40 -15.69 -16.91 3.33
N SER A 41 -16.35 -15.77 3.05
CA SER A 41 -16.35 -14.61 3.95
C SER A 41 -16.92 -14.95 5.34
N LEU A 42 -18.04 -15.67 5.37
CA LEU A 42 -18.66 -16.12 6.62
C LEU A 42 -17.83 -17.19 7.33
N GLU A 43 -17.34 -18.18 6.58
CA GLU A 43 -16.58 -19.31 7.13
C GLU A 43 -15.28 -18.87 7.81
N TYR A 44 -14.53 -17.96 7.16
CA TYR A 44 -13.23 -17.50 7.65
C TYR A 44 -13.29 -16.16 8.40
N GLY A 45 -14.46 -15.55 8.52
CA GLY A 45 -14.67 -14.28 9.18
C GLY A 45 -13.89 -13.12 8.52
N ILE A 46 -13.79 -13.09 7.19
CA ILE A 46 -13.00 -12.12 6.42
C ILE A 46 -13.90 -11.41 5.44
N ASN A 47 -13.64 -10.10 5.27
CA ASN A 47 -14.35 -9.30 4.28
C ASN A 47 -14.20 -9.88 2.87
N GLU A 48 -15.30 -9.92 2.10
CA GLU A 48 -15.34 -10.38 0.70
C GLU A 48 -14.29 -9.70 -0.20
N LYS A 49 -14.05 -8.39 0.00
CA LYS A 49 -13.01 -7.65 -0.73
C LYS A 49 -11.63 -8.27 -0.52
N GLY A 50 -11.33 -8.67 0.73
CA GLY A 50 -10.07 -9.32 1.06
C GLY A 50 -9.90 -10.68 0.38
N ILE A 51 -10.98 -11.48 0.34
CA ILE A 51 -10.96 -12.78 -0.35
C ILE A 51 -10.77 -12.58 -1.86
N ARG A 52 -11.49 -11.63 -2.46
CA ARG A 52 -11.32 -11.31 -3.88
C ARG A 52 -9.89 -10.87 -4.20
N TYR A 53 -9.32 -10.02 -3.34
CA TYR A 53 -7.93 -9.57 -3.47
C TYR A 53 -6.95 -10.75 -3.40
N LEU A 54 -7.10 -11.60 -2.38
CA LEU A 54 -6.26 -12.79 -2.19
C LEU A 54 -6.30 -13.71 -3.42
N CYS A 55 -7.49 -14.03 -3.93
CA CYS A 55 -7.64 -14.90 -5.10
C CYS A 55 -6.97 -14.30 -6.33
N ARG A 56 -7.20 -13.01 -6.62
CA ARG A 56 -6.57 -12.34 -7.77
C ARG A 56 -5.06 -12.24 -7.64
N LEU A 57 -4.56 -12.01 -6.43
CA LEU A 57 -3.13 -11.97 -6.17
C LEU A 57 -2.46 -13.31 -6.48
N ILE A 58 -3.08 -14.42 -6.05
CA ILE A 58 -2.59 -15.76 -6.33
C ILE A 58 -2.76 -16.12 -7.82
N ASP A 59 -3.87 -15.72 -8.46
CA ASP A 59 -4.08 -15.94 -9.89
C ASP A 59 -3.01 -15.25 -10.74
N HIS A 60 -2.52 -14.07 -10.31
CA HIS A 60 -1.52 -13.29 -11.05
C HIS A 60 -0.09 -13.77 -10.83
N HIS A 61 0.27 -14.08 -9.58
CA HIS A 61 1.66 -14.35 -9.18
C HIS A 61 1.93 -15.78 -8.76
N GLY A 62 0.90 -16.61 -8.64
CA GLY A 62 1.01 -17.92 -8.03
C GLY A 62 0.98 -17.89 -6.50
N PRO A 63 0.91 -19.08 -5.86
CA PRO A 63 0.78 -19.21 -4.40
C PRO A 63 2.01 -18.74 -3.63
N ASP A 64 3.19 -18.72 -4.25
CA ASP A 64 4.47 -18.34 -3.62
C ASP A 64 4.53 -16.85 -3.25
N ILE A 65 3.63 -16.02 -3.81
CA ILE A 65 3.49 -14.62 -3.42
C ILE A 65 3.04 -14.46 -1.96
N LEU A 66 2.39 -15.48 -1.41
CA LEU A 66 1.92 -15.47 -0.03
C LEU A 66 3.10 -15.58 0.93
N ARG A 67 3.20 -14.59 1.81
CA ARG A 67 4.29 -14.55 2.79
C ARG A 67 4.15 -15.63 3.83
N GLN A 68 5.28 -16.23 4.18
CA GLN A 68 5.38 -17.18 5.30
C GLN A 68 5.85 -16.46 6.58
N ASP A 69 6.79 -15.50 6.51
CA ASP A 69 7.45 -14.93 7.68
C ASP A 69 7.50 -13.39 7.73
N LYS A 70 8.55 -12.77 7.16
CA LYS A 70 8.87 -11.36 7.35
C LYS A 70 8.16 -10.42 6.39
N ASN A 71 7.94 -9.19 6.82
CA ASN A 71 7.44 -8.14 5.93
C ASN A 71 8.45 -7.85 4.81
N ARG A 72 7.93 -7.79 3.55
CA ARG A 72 8.75 -7.43 2.40
C ARG A 72 9.23 -5.98 2.53
N TYR A 73 10.50 -5.74 2.26
CA TYR A 73 11.03 -4.39 2.11
C TYR A 73 10.75 -3.90 0.69
N TYR A 74 10.36 -2.65 0.56
CA TYR A 74 10.15 -1.95 -0.69
C TYR A 74 11.08 -0.74 -0.69
N SER A 75 12.02 -0.67 -1.64
CA SER A 75 12.94 0.47 -1.75
C SER A 75 12.21 1.77 -2.08
N PRO A 76 12.77 2.94 -1.76
CA PRO A 76 12.18 4.22 -2.11
C PRO A 76 11.91 4.36 -3.61
N GLU A 77 12.84 3.90 -4.45
CA GLU A 77 12.76 3.95 -5.91
C GLU A 77 11.57 3.12 -6.41
N LEU A 78 11.42 1.90 -5.89
CA LEU A 78 10.31 1.02 -6.23
C LEU A 78 8.97 1.63 -5.79
N LYS A 79 8.90 2.26 -4.60
CA LYS A 79 7.69 2.95 -4.16
C LYS A 79 7.32 4.09 -5.08
N VAL A 80 8.30 4.91 -5.52
CA VAL A 80 8.06 6.00 -6.48
C VAL A 80 7.55 5.45 -7.80
N GLN A 81 8.15 4.37 -8.32
CA GLN A 81 7.70 3.73 -9.55
C GLN A 81 6.24 3.26 -9.44
N ILE A 82 5.89 2.55 -8.37
CA ILE A 82 4.52 2.06 -8.12
C ILE A 82 3.53 3.23 -7.98
N ILE A 83 3.91 4.31 -7.30
CA ILE A 83 3.07 5.50 -7.14
C ILE A 83 2.87 6.20 -8.49
N ASN A 84 3.90 6.30 -9.32
CA ASN A 84 3.84 6.93 -10.63
C ASN A 84 2.91 6.17 -11.58
N SER A 85 2.86 4.83 -11.53
CA SER A 85 1.89 4.04 -12.31
C SER A 85 0.44 4.44 -12.00
N VAL A 86 0.16 4.90 -10.77
CA VAL A 86 -1.18 5.40 -10.41
C VAL A 86 -1.35 6.87 -10.77
N LEU A 87 -0.36 7.74 -10.46
CA LEU A 87 -0.52 9.19 -10.58
C LEU A 87 -0.26 9.72 -11.99
N ILE A 88 0.65 9.09 -12.74
CA ILE A 88 1.06 9.51 -14.08
C ILE A 88 0.35 8.66 -15.14
N ASP A 89 0.41 7.32 -14.99
CA ASP A 89 -0.17 6.41 -15.98
C ASP A 89 -1.67 6.19 -15.77
N HIS A 90 -2.27 6.83 -14.74
CA HIS A 90 -3.70 6.78 -14.40
C HIS A 90 -4.26 5.36 -14.20
N GLN A 91 -3.41 4.42 -13.80
CA GLN A 91 -3.84 3.06 -13.50
C GLN A 91 -4.60 2.99 -12.17
N SER A 92 -5.49 2.01 -12.03
CA SER A 92 -6.23 1.84 -10.78
C SER A 92 -5.30 1.36 -9.66
N VAL A 93 -5.44 1.91 -8.45
CA VAL A 93 -4.68 1.49 -7.27
C VAL A 93 -4.78 -0.01 -7.03
N TYR A 94 -5.97 -0.57 -7.25
CA TYR A 94 -6.21 -2.00 -7.08
C TYR A 94 -5.41 -2.84 -8.10
N SER A 95 -5.40 -2.45 -9.37
CA SER A 95 -4.68 -3.13 -10.45
C SER A 95 -3.18 -3.13 -10.20
N VAL A 96 -2.63 -1.93 -9.94
CA VAL A 96 -1.20 -1.74 -9.63
C VAL A 96 -0.79 -2.53 -8.38
N ALA A 97 -1.63 -2.54 -7.34
CA ALA A 97 -1.34 -3.32 -6.13
C ALA A 97 -1.27 -4.83 -6.40
N ILE A 98 -2.10 -5.37 -7.30
CA ILE A 98 -2.02 -6.76 -7.74
C ILE A 98 -0.75 -6.98 -8.58
N GLU A 99 -0.50 -6.14 -9.57
CA GLU A 99 0.64 -6.25 -10.49
C GLU A 99 1.99 -6.30 -9.75
N TYR A 100 2.16 -5.44 -8.76
CA TYR A 100 3.40 -5.40 -7.95
C TYR A 100 3.38 -6.36 -6.74
N GLY A 101 2.38 -7.21 -6.62
CA GLY A 101 2.29 -8.21 -5.56
C GLY A 101 2.23 -7.62 -4.15
N LEU A 102 1.56 -6.47 -3.98
CA LEU A 102 1.39 -5.86 -2.66
C LEU A 102 0.45 -6.72 -1.79
N PRO A 103 0.60 -6.71 -0.46
CA PRO A 103 -0.24 -7.52 0.43
C PRO A 103 -1.71 -7.07 0.46
N ASN A 104 -1.97 -5.80 0.16
CA ASN A 104 -3.29 -5.19 0.04
C ASN A 104 -3.18 -3.83 -0.68
N ASP A 105 -4.29 -3.35 -1.23
CA ASP A 105 -4.40 -2.05 -1.88
C ASP A 105 -4.28 -0.86 -0.90
N GLY A 106 -4.63 -1.07 0.37
CA GLY A 106 -4.52 -0.04 1.41
C GLY A 106 -3.08 0.43 1.65
N LEU A 107 -2.09 -0.45 1.44
CA LEU A 107 -0.68 -0.08 1.53
C LEU A 107 -0.31 0.98 0.48
N LEU A 108 -0.76 0.80 -0.76
CA LEU A 108 -0.50 1.75 -1.84
C LEU A 108 -1.25 3.07 -1.61
N HIS A 109 -2.48 3.03 -1.12
CA HIS A 109 -3.20 4.23 -0.70
C HIS A 109 -2.45 5.02 0.38
N ALA A 110 -1.87 4.33 1.37
CA ALA A 110 -1.07 4.96 2.41
C ALA A 110 0.21 5.60 1.85
N TRP A 111 0.88 4.92 0.91
CA TRP A 111 2.07 5.48 0.25
C TRP A 111 1.75 6.72 -0.58
N ILE A 112 0.68 6.69 -1.39
CA ILE A 112 0.25 7.84 -2.20
C ILE A 112 -0.09 9.04 -1.31
N ARG A 113 -0.80 8.82 -0.19
CA ARG A 113 -1.11 9.87 0.77
C ARG A 113 0.16 10.46 1.36
N SER A 114 1.04 9.61 1.91
CA SER A 114 2.32 10.05 2.49
C SER A 114 3.20 10.79 1.47
N TYR A 115 3.23 10.34 0.22
CA TYR A 115 3.97 10.96 -0.86
C TYR A 115 3.47 12.38 -1.16
N LYS A 116 2.15 12.57 -1.23
CA LYS A 116 1.52 13.89 -1.42
C LYS A 116 1.76 14.81 -0.21
N ASP A 117 1.57 14.29 1.02
CA ASP A 117 1.73 15.04 2.26
C ASP A 117 3.19 15.51 2.48
N ASN A 118 4.16 14.75 1.97
CA ASN A 118 5.59 15.07 2.06
C ASN A 118 6.13 15.84 0.83
N GLY A 119 5.27 16.49 0.04
CA GLY A 119 5.69 17.28 -1.13
C GLY A 119 6.32 16.43 -2.25
N TYR A 120 5.73 15.28 -2.52
CA TYR A 120 6.15 14.33 -3.57
C TYR A 120 7.54 13.73 -3.34
N VAL A 121 7.88 13.47 -2.08
CA VAL A 121 9.13 12.80 -1.69
C VAL A 121 8.81 11.59 -0.81
N ILE A 122 9.54 10.48 -1.00
CA ILE A 122 9.48 9.31 -0.11
C ILE A 122 10.39 9.57 1.09
N ILE A 123 9.80 9.66 2.28
CA ILE A 123 10.56 9.74 3.53
C ILE A 123 10.58 8.34 4.17
N GLU A 124 11.78 7.76 4.27
CA GLU A 124 11.96 6.51 5.02
C GLU A 124 11.96 6.79 6.51
N LYS A 125 10.99 6.21 7.21
CA LYS A 125 10.95 6.24 8.67
C LYS A 125 11.73 5.05 9.22
N ASN A 126 12.71 5.30 10.06
CA ASN A 126 13.40 4.24 10.79
C ASN A 126 12.41 3.41 11.60
N ARG A 127 12.57 2.09 11.58
CA ARG A 127 11.79 1.19 12.43
C ARG A 127 12.20 1.40 13.89
N GLY A 128 11.27 1.77 14.73
CA GLY A 128 11.50 1.95 16.16
C GLY A 128 10.32 2.62 16.84
N ARG A 129 10.34 2.61 18.18
CA ARG A 129 9.40 3.40 18.97
C ARG A 129 9.70 4.87 18.68
N PRO A 130 8.70 5.73 18.35
CA PRO A 130 8.92 7.15 18.20
C PRO A 130 9.61 7.68 19.46
N SER A 131 10.72 8.41 19.31
CA SER A 131 11.34 9.11 20.41
C SER A 131 10.26 9.99 21.06
N SER A 132 10.18 9.97 22.40
CA SER A 132 9.22 10.77 23.15
C SER A 132 9.44 12.29 23.03
N MET A 133 10.54 12.70 22.44
CA MET A 133 10.75 14.05 21.98
C MET A 133 9.99 14.27 20.67
N LYS A 134 8.85 14.95 20.76
CA LYS A 134 8.11 15.50 19.63
C LYS A 134 8.92 16.63 18.97
N GLN A 135 9.93 16.27 18.22
CA GLN A 135 10.36 17.14 17.13
C GLN A 135 9.41 16.84 15.97
N HIS A 136 8.33 17.62 15.88
CA HIS A 136 7.61 17.69 14.62
C HIS A 136 8.63 18.20 13.60
N PRO A 137 8.95 17.42 12.54
CA PRO A 137 9.65 18.00 11.41
C PRO A 137 8.80 19.18 10.96
N LYS A 138 9.39 20.37 10.92
CA LYS A 138 8.70 21.55 10.39
C LYS A 138 8.15 21.15 9.03
N PRO A 139 6.85 21.30 8.76
CA PRO A 139 6.30 20.94 7.45
C PRO A 139 7.11 21.70 6.40
N ILE A 140 7.52 21.02 5.34
CA ILE A 140 8.28 21.59 4.22
C ILE A 140 7.56 22.82 3.64
N ILE A 141 6.23 22.88 3.79
CA ILE A 141 5.39 24.04 3.49
C ILE A 141 5.82 25.29 4.25
N LYS A 142 6.13 25.20 5.57
CA LYS A 142 6.64 26.37 6.33
C LYS A 142 8.03 26.81 5.86
N ALA A 143 8.90 25.85 5.53
CA ALA A 143 10.21 26.18 4.96
C ALA A 143 10.11 26.78 3.55
N TYR A 144 9.01 26.57 2.84
CA TYR A 144 8.72 27.19 1.54
C TYR A 144 8.10 28.58 1.71
N GLU A 145 7.21 28.77 2.69
CA GLU A 145 6.58 30.07 2.99
C GLU A 145 7.60 31.12 3.47
N ASP A 146 8.62 30.69 4.22
CA ASP A 146 9.68 31.56 4.73
C ASP A 146 10.73 31.95 3.68
N LYS A 147 10.69 31.39 2.45
CA LYS A 147 11.60 31.72 1.36
C LYS A 147 11.19 33.00 0.65
N THR A 148 12.20 33.76 0.19
CA THR A 148 11.96 34.90 -0.70
C THR A 148 11.35 34.44 -2.03
N LEU A 149 10.71 35.37 -2.75
CA LEU A 149 10.13 35.04 -4.07
C LEU A 149 11.14 34.46 -5.03
N GLU A 150 12.37 34.98 -5.05
CA GLU A 150 13.45 34.49 -5.91
C GLU A 150 13.88 33.06 -5.55
N GLU A 151 13.99 32.75 -4.27
CA GLU A 151 14.29 31.39 -3.79
C GLU A 151 13.15 30.40 -4.09
N LYS A 152 11.90 30.88 -4.06
CA LYS A 152 10.73 30.06 -4.45
C LYS A 152 10.73 29.74 -5.94
N VAL A 153 11.03 30.74 -6.78
CA VAL A 153 11.14 30.54 -8.24
C VAL A 153 12.26 29.55 -8.56
N LYS A 154 13.45 29.76 -8.01
CA LYS A 154 14.61 28.86 -8.22
C LYS A 154 14.29 27.41 -7.79
N TYR A 155 13.65 27.24 -6.64
CA TYR A 155 13.24 25.92 -6.16
C TYR A 155 12.23 25.23 -7.09
N LEU A 156 11.28 25.99 -7.66
CA LEU A 156 10.29 25.46 -8.61
C LEU A 156 10.92 25.13 -9.97
N GLU A 157 11.86 25.94 -10.43
CA GLU A 157 12.60 25.68 -11.67
C GLU A 157 13.47 24.41 -11.57
N GLU A 158 14.22 24.26 -10.47
CA GLU A 158 14.99 23.03 -10.20
C GLU A 158 14.08 21.80 -10.13
N LYS A 159 12.91 21.93 -9.52
CA LYS A 159 11.95 20.83 -9.40
C LYS A 159 11.31 20.48 -10.75
N ASN A 160 10.96 21.47 -11.57
CA ASN A 160 10.44 21.25 -12.91
C ASN A 160 11.48 20.59 -13.82
N LEU A 161 12.73 21.06 -13.78
CA LEU A 161 13.83 20.45 -14.51
C LEU A 161 14.03 18.97 -14.12
N TYR A 162 13.93 18.65 -12.83
CA TYR A 162 14.02 17.26 -12.35
C TYR A 162 12.87 16.41 -12.86
N LEU A 163 11.65 16.95 -12.90
CA LEU A 163 10.49 16.26 -13.45
C LEU A 163 10.61 16.05 -14.96
N GLU A 164 11.06 17.05 -15.70
CA GLU A 164 11.31 16.93 -17.15
C GLU A 164 12.34 15.84 -17.45
N ILE A 165 13.48 15.83 -16.76
CA ILE A 165 14.52 14.80 -16.92
C ILE A 165 13.98 13.41 -16.60
N SER A 166 13.13 13.28 -15.57
CA SER A 166 12.54 11.99 -15.18
C SER A 166 11.52 11.46 -16.18
N ILE A 167 10.84 12.36 -16.90
CA ILE A 167 9.86 12.03 -17.94
C ILE A 167 10.55 11.64 -19.26
N TRP A 168 11.70 12.24 -19.59
CA TRP A 168 12.40 12.03 -20.86
C TRP A 168 13.34 10.82 -20.88
N LYS A 169 13.89 10.39 -19.73
CA LYS A 169 14.81 9.24 -19.65
C LYS A 169 14.27 7.92 -20.23
N PRO A 170 12.98 7.56 -20.12
CA PRO A 170 12.47 6.30 -20.68
C PRO A 170 12.34 6.30 -22.22
N ARG A 171 12.36 7.46 -22.88
CA ARG A 171 12.14 7.56 -24.35
C ARG A 171 13.40 7.47 -25.19
N MET A 172 14.57 7.48 -24.59
CA MET A 172 15.86 7.46 -25.30
C MET A 172 16.52 6.06 -25.37
N LEU A 173 15.86 5.01 -24.89
CA LEU A 173 16.39 3.64 -24.84
C LEU A 173 15.57 2.64 -25.69
N THR A 174 14.92 3.10 -26.75
CA THR A 174 14.37 2.24 -27.81
C THR A 174 15.05 2.54 -29.14
#